data_cc2f574ca1b04a33f16a3bb3a2674fa2
#
_entry.id   cc2f574ca1b04a33f16a3bb3a2674fa2
#
_cell.length_a   1.000
_cell.length_b   1.000
_cell.length_c   1.000
_cell.angle_alpha   90.00
_cell.angle_beta   90.00
_cell.angle_gamma   90.00
#
_symmetry.space_group_name_H-M   'P 1'
#
loop_
_entity.id
_entity.type
_entity.pdbx_description
1 polymer ?
#
loop_
_entity_poly.entity_id
_entity_poly.type
_entity_poly.pdbx_seq_one_letter_code
_entity_poly.pdbx_strand_id
1 'polypeptide(L)'
;NASTEDVSNILSNCIFDAAAIDDLRRNANQCSNKNSLSGFTVTSTLNDFSIKNVYEKARDDDKVLCSKGYKLGFLTKEVRADGKEVFKGRLDYEIRRPGRIQFMDKEESHCEFHMFEKETGEWQVEVDGTRTNDGKEVQRLFSQILNKDSTTIHVLNFDNLRDKQTILFFDEVIKRGLSEEWRFCDVVALTFRRGRDETTEEENDEQIPQSTLTGIRQAILEGGHLRDDAFVKKFEEEGCVFAAMTLAFQNTITPETIHIRAEFKGSPKIFEVSIVNTYKSEGIDGKLVICPLPVKQNLQIRSEFWNNSRKIYKEILSGEIEKKENKIKETVSSQIRALPVE
;
A
#
# COMPACT_ATOMS: atom_id res chain seq x y z
N ASN A 1 -13.28 16.06 26.92
CA ASN A 1 -12.23 16.07 25.90
C ASN A 1 -11.53 17.42 25.98
N ALA A 2 -10.22 17.41 26.30
CA ALA A 2 -9.42 18.64 26.31
C ALA A 2 -9.19 19.10 24.86
N SER A 3 -9.28 20.38 24.61
CA SER A 3 -8.95 20.95 23.30
C SER A 3 -7.44 20.87 23.03
N THR A 4 -7.04 21.01 21.79
CA THR A 4 -5.60 21.05 21.42
C THR A 4 -4.90 22.21 22.13
N GLU A 5 -5.61 23.33 22.37
CA GLU A 5 -5.11 24.51 23.05
C GLU A 5 -4.91 24.25 24.55
N ASP A 6 -5.85 23.55 25.21
CA ASP A 6 -5.71 23.12 26.61
C ASP A 6 -4.50 22.20 26.79
N VAL A 7 -4.33 21.23 25.93
CA VAL A 7 -3.19 20.28 25.94
C VAL A 7 -1.87 21.04 25.72
N SER A 8 -1.83 21.97 24.76
CA SER A 8 -0.65 22.82 24.51
C SER A 8 -0.28 23.65 25.72
N ASN A 9 -1.27 24.28 26.36
CA ASN A 9 -1.07 25.10 27.58
C ASN A 9 -0.59 24.26 28.77
N ILE A 10 -1.11 23.05 28.96
CA ILE A 10 -0.63 22.11 29.98
C ILE A 10 0.82 21.75 29.72
N LEU A 11 1.14 21.32 28.50
CA LEU A 11 2.49 20.87 28.12
C LEU A 11 3.52 22.00 28.24
N SER A 12 3.16 23.25 27.90
CA SER A 12 4.07 24.40 27.98
C SER A 12 4.44 24.78 29.42
N ASN A 13 3.62 24.39 30.39
CA ASN A 13 3.85 24.64 31.81
C ASN A 13 4.48 23.45 32.56
N CYS A 14 4.71 22.33 31.88
CA CYS A 14 5.36 21.16 32.47
C CYS A 14 6.89 21.25 32.35
N ILE A 15 7.59 20.81 33.38
CA ILE A 15 9.03 20.56 33.32
C ILE A 15 9.24 19.09 32.96
N PHE A 16 9.86 18.87 31.83
CA PHE A 16 10.16 17.52 31.34
C PHE A 16 11.65 17.21 31.51
N ASP A 17 11.96 16.04 31.96
CA ASP A 17 13.33 15.51 31.87
C ASP A 17 13.62 15.03 30.41
N ALA A 18 14.88 14.69 30.15
CA ALA A 18 15.30 14.26 28.82
C ALA A 18 14.55 13.00 28.33
N ALA A 19 14.24 12.06 29.24
CA ALA A 19 13.54 10.83 28.92
C ALA A 19 12.08 11.12 28.53
N ALA A 20 11.39 11.99 29.29
CA ALA A 20 10.02 12.39 28.99
C ALA A 20 9.91 13.17 27.66
N ILE A 21 10.91 14.00 27.36
CA ILE A 21 11.00 14.70 26.05
C ILE A 21 11.18 13.68 24.91
N ASP A 22 12.04 12.70 25.07
CA ASP A 22 12.25 11.66 24.07
C ASP A 22 11.00 10.78 23.87
N ASP A 23 10.24 10.51 24.94
CA ASP A 23 8.98 9.78 24.86
C ASP A 23 7.88 10.61 24.17
N LEU A 24 7.76 11.90 24.51
CA LEU A 24 6.84 12.80 23.81
C LEU A 24 7.16 12.91 22.33
N ARG A 25 8.45 13.00 21.99
CA ARG A 25 8.91 13.08 20.61
C ARG A 25 8.64 11.79 19.86
N ARG A 26 8.88 10.61 20.45
CA ARG A 26 8.52 9.31 19.87
C ARG A 26 7.01 9.23 19.61
N ASN A 27 6.19 9.58 20.59
CA ASN A 27 4.74 9.53 20.46
C ASN A 27 4.23 10.53 19.41
N ALA A 28 4.74 11.77 19.40
CA ALA A 28 4.38 12.77 18.39
C ALA A 28 4.76 12.31 16.97
N ASN A 29 5.92 11.68 16.80
CA ASN A 29 6.35 11.14 15.51
C ASN A 29 5.51 9.95 15.07
N GLN A 30 5.14 9.04 15.98
CA GLN A 30 4.22 7.94 15.71
C GLN A 30 2.83 8.43 15.27
N CYS A 31 2.33 9.51 15.91
CA CYS A 31 1.06 10.12 15.53
C CYS A 31 1.12 10.91 14.21
N SER A 32 2.27 11.50 13.89
CA SER A 32 2.46 12.32 12.68
C SER A 32 2.85 11.51 11.46
N ASN A 33 3.42 10.34 11.64
CA ASN A 33 3.84 9.47 10.54
C ASN A 33 2.66 8.64 10.06
N LYS A 34 2.23 8.90 8.82
CA LYS A 34 1.23 8.08 8.13
C LYS A 34 1.91 6.77 7.73
N ASN A 35 1.68 5.73 8.52
CA ASN A 35 2.20 4.41 8.20
C ASN A 35 1.60 3.90 6.90
N SER A 36 2.44 3.34 6.04
CA SER A 36 2.04 2.60 4.86
C SER A 36 2.29 1.10 5.07
N LEU A 37 1.42 0.28 4.51
CA LEU A 37 1.59 -1.15 4.44
C LEU A 37 2.07 -1.51 3.05
N SER A 38 3.20 -2.17 2.98
CA SER A 38 3.70 -2.84 1.78
C SER A 38 3.93 -4.32 2.10
N GLY A 39 4.40 -5.10 1.13
CA GLY A 39 4.70 -6.49 1.41
C GLY A 39 5.10 -7.28 0.17
N PHE A 40 5.38 -8.55 0.42
CA PHE A 40 5.74 -9.52 -0.61
C PHE A 40 5.37 -10.94 -0.16
N THR A 41 5.38 -11.87 -1.09
CA THR A 41 5.23 -13.29 -0.77
C THR A 41 6.49 -14.04 -1.12
N VAL A 42 6.77 -15.07 -0.33
CA VAL A 42 7.88 -16.00 -0.55
C VAL A 42 7.27 -17.36 -0.85
N THR A 43 7.64 -17.94 -1.98
CA THR A 43 7.30 -19.32 -2.34
C THR A 43 8.55 -20.17 -2.32
N SER A 44 8.43 -21.43 -1.90
CA SER A 44 9.53 -22.39 -1.90
C SER A 44 9.16 -23.62 -2.68
N THR A 45 10.13 -24.15 -3.42
CA THR A 45 10.05 -25.45 -4.08
C THR A 45 10.37 -26.61 -3.14
N LEU A 46 10.89 -26.31 -1.94
CA LEU A 46 11.22 -27.32 -0.94
C LEU A 46 10.03 -27.55 -0.02
N ASN A 47 9.62 -28.79 0.15
CA ASN A 47 8.52 -29.19 1.04
C ASN A 47 8.81 -28.86 2.52
N ASP A 48 10.09 -28.78 2.90
CA ASP A 48 10.54 -28.49 4.28
C ASP A 48 10.87 -27.00 4.50
N PHE A 49 10.46 -26.11 3.59
CA PHE A 49 10.68 -24.68 3.83
C PHE A 49 9.84 -24.22 5.00
N SER A 50 10.53 -23.85 6.06
CA SER A 50 9.90 -23.24 7.24
C SER A 50 10.51 -21.86 7.48
N ILE A 51 9.64 -20.88 7.65
CA ILE A 51 10.06 -19.54 8.07
C ILE A 51 10.72 -19.58 9.47
N LYS A 52 10.46 -20.63 10.25
CA LYS A 52 11.19 -20.88 11.49
C LYS A 52 12.70 -20.94 11.24
N ASN A 53 13.12 -21.65 10.18
CA ASN A 53 14.55 -21.73 9.82
C ASN A 53 15.11 -20.37 9.40
N VAL A 54 14.30 -19.54 8.73
CA VAL A 54 14.67 -18.15 8.38
C VAL A 54 14.81 -17.30 9.63
N TYR A 55 13.86 -17.44 10.55
CA TYR A 55 13.88 -16.77 11.85
C TYR A 55 15.12 -17.14 12.67
N GLU A 56 15.43 -18.43 12.79
CA GLU A 56 16.57 -18.92 13.55
C GLU A 56 17.88 -18.43 12.92
N LYS A 57 18.03 -18.49 11.61
CA LYS A 57 19.19 -17.94 10.91
C LYS A 57 19.34 -16.43 11.12
N ALA A 58 18.24 -15.66 11.02
CA ALA A 58 18.30 -14.22 11.22
C ALA A 58 18.66 -13.83 12.65
N ARG A 59 18.25 -14.65 13.63
CA ARG A 59 18.55 -14.42 15.05
C ARG A 59 20.00 -14.77 15.39
N ASP A 60 20.51 -15.88 14.86
CA ASP A 60 21.79 -16.44 15.24
C ASP A 60 22.97 -15.88 14.39
N ASP A 61 22.67 -15.20 13.29
CA ASP A 61 23.67 -14.62 12.41
C ASP A 61 23.83 -13.11 12.65
N ASP A 62 24.77 -12.74 13.50
CA ASP A 62 25.20 -11.34 13.73
C ASP A 62 25.64 -10.61 12.44
N LYS A 63 25.75 -11.35 11.32
CA LYS A 63 26.14 -10.86 10.00
C LYS A 63 24.96 -10.62 9.06
N VAL A 64 23.72 -10.76 9.52
CA VAL A 64 22.58 -10.33 8.71
C VAL A 64 22.68 -8.83 8.50
N LEU A 65 23.27 -8.48 7.35
CA LEU A 65 23.63 -7.11 7.01
C LEU A 65 22.39 -6.34 6.59
N CYS A 66 21.79 -5.63 7.54
CA CYS A 66 20.90 -4.54 7.18
C CYS A 66 21.67 -3.49 6.34
N SER A 67 20.99 -2.75 5.48
CA SER A 67 21.59 -1.61 4.79
C SER A 67 22.23 -0.65 5.79
N LYS A 68 23.18 0.14 5.32
CA LYS A 68 23.78 1.20 6.13
C LYS A 68 22.68 2.10 6.72
N GLY A 69 22.57 2.10 8.04
CA GLY A 69 21.59 2.87 8.79
C GLY A 69 20.38 2.09 9.28
N TYR A 70 20.18 0.83 8.87
CA TYR A 70 19.16 -0.05 9.43
C TYR A 70 19.78 -1.08 10.37
N LYS A 71 19.08 -1.41 11.46
CA LYS A 71 19.46 -2.43 12.42
C LYS A 71 18.25 -3.32 12.72
N LEU A 72 18.49 -4.63 12.84
CA LEU A 72 17.46 -5.54 13.33
C LEU A 72 17.27 -5.30 14.84
N GLY A 73 16.11 -4.73 15.20
CA GLY A 73 15.80 -4.38 16.59
C GLY A 73 15.36 -5.60 17.39
N PHE A 74 14.40 -6.36 16.86
CA PHE A 74 13.96 -7.61 17.46
C PHE A 74 13.37 -8.56 16.42
N LEU A 75 13.28 -9.82 16.80
CA LEU A 75 12.60 -10.86 16.08
C LEU A 75 11.90 -11.78 17.10
N THR A 76 10.57 -11.87 17.05
CA THR A 76 9.75 -12.65 17.98
C THR A 76 8.79 -13.57 17.25
N LYS A 77 8.38 -14.63 17.94
CA LYS A 77 7.40 -15.60 17.44
C LYS A 77 6.16 -15.56 18.33
N GLU A 78 5.02 -15.44 17.71
CA GLU A 78 3.72 -15.51 18.36
C GLU A 78 2.86 -16.61 17.73
N VAL A 79 1.91 -17.14 18.48
CA VAL A 79 0.93 -18.09 17.97
C VAL A 79 -0.42 -17.38 17.98
N ARG A 80 -1.08 -17.34 16.83
CA ARG A 80 -2.45 -16.79 16.70
C ARG A 80 -3.47 -17.71 17.38
N ALA A 81 -4.67 -17.18 17.60
CA ALA A 81 -5.79 -17.96 18.15
C ALA A 81 -6.19 -19.16 17.27
N ASP A 82 -5.89 -19.12 15.97
CA ASP A 82 -6.09 -20.22 15.02
C ASP A 82 -4.97 -21.27 15.03
N GLY A 83 -4.02 -21.15 15.95
CA GLY A 83 -2.86 -22.04 16.08
C GLY A 83 -1.72 -21.79 15.11
N LYS A 84 -1.87 -20.83 14.18
CA LYS A 84 -0.82 -20.49 13.20
C LYS A 84 0.27 -19.64 13.81
N GLU A 85 1.50 -19.93 13.43
CA GLU A 85 2.66 -19.17 13.85
C GLU A 85 2.79 -17.87 13.06
N VAL A 86 3.05 -16.77 13.76
CA VAL A 86 3.38 -15.47 13.20
C VAL A 86 4.70 -15.02 13.75
N PHE A 87 5.57 -14.63 12.86
CA PHE A 87 6.87 -14.08 13.22
C PHE A 87 6.81 -12.57 13.03
N LYS A 88 7.20 -11.83 14.06
CA LYS A 88 7.26 -10.37 14.04
C LYS A 88 8.70 -9.95 14.11
N GLY A 89 9.05 -8.95 13.34
CA GLY A 89 10.36 -8.34 13.40
C GLY A 89 10.28 -6.82 13.28
N ARG A 90 11.34 -6.16 13.69
CA ARG A 90 11.48 -4.71 13.60
C ARG A 90 12.86 -4.34 13.09
N LEU A 91 12.88 -3.43 12.11
CA LEU A 91 14.11 -2.75 11.69
C LEU A 91 14.10 -1.33 12.24
N ASP A 92 15.13 -0.99 13.02
CA ASP A 92 15.35 0.34 13.55
C ASP A 92 16.30 1.12 12.65
N TYR A 93 16.06 2.42 12.48
CA TYR A 93 16.90 3.31 11.67
C TYR A 93 16.81 4.77 12.13
N GLU A 94 17.82 5.56 11.77
CA GLU A 94 17.88 6.99 12.06
C GLU A 94 17.45 7.79 10.81
N ILE A 95 16.54 8.74 11.00
CA ILE A 95 16.18 9.74 9.99
C ILE A 95 16.92 11.03 10.30
N ARG A 96 17.64 11.57 9.32
CA ARG A 96 18.20 12.90 9.40
C ARG A 96 17.32 13.89 8.65
N ARG A 97 16.90 14.93 9.34
CA ARG A 97 16.11 16.02 8.76
C ARG A 97 16.91 17.33 8.84
N PRO A 98 17.79 17.59 7.87
CA PRO A 98 18.61 18.80 7.85
C PRO A 98 17.72 20.05 7.84
N GLY A 99 18.12 21.08 8.55
CA GLY A 99 17.41 22.37 8.63
C GLY A 99 16.46 22.52 9.82
N ARG A 100 16.33 21.52 10.67
CA ARG A 100 15.71 21.67 12.00
C ARG A 100 16.76 22.04 13.05
N ILE A 101 16.29 22.47 14.23
CA ILE A 101 17.15 22.73 15.39
C ILE A 101 18.00 21.48 15.62
N GLN A 102 19.29 21.64 15.91
CA GLN A 102 20.29 20.57 16.04
C GLN A 102 19.84 19.39 16.92
N PHE A 103 19.02 19.67 17.95
CA PHE A 103 18.38 18.68 18.81
C PHE A 103 17.33 17.80 18.08
N MET A 104 16.78 18.26 16.95
CA MET A 104 15.76 17.56 16.16
C MET A 104 16.28 17.03 14.81
N ASP A 105 17.58 17.15 14.55
CA ASP A 105 18.17 16.72 13.27
C ASP A 105 18.18 15.21 13.10
N LYS A 106 18.14 14.48 14.21
CA LYS A 106 18.15 13.02 14.25
C LYS A 106 16.87 12.52 14.89
N GLU A 107 16.20 11.64 14.21
CA GLU A 107 14.99 10.99 14.68
C GLU A 107 15.16 9.48 14.55
N GLU A 108 15.05 8.76 15.65
CA GLU A 108 14.96 7.31 15.63
C GLU A 108 13.58 6.90 15.11
N SER A 109 13.56 6.01 14.16
CA SER A 109 12.35 5.46 13.57
C SER A 109 12.49 3.97 13.36
N HIS A 110 11.39 3.29 13.05
CA HIS A 110 11.40 1.87 12.79
C HIS A 110 10.32 1.48 11.79
N CYS A 111 10.46 0.30 11.21
CA CYS A 111 9.38 -0.41 10.54
C CYS A 111 9.20 -1.78 11.16
N GLU A 112 7.96 -2.22 11.26
CA GLU A 112 7.61 -3.54 11.73
C GLU A 112 7.23 -4.44 10.55
N PHE A 113 7.55 -5.72 10.64
CA PHE A 113 7.14 -6.69 9.64
C PHE A 113 6.59 -7.96 10.30
N HIS A 114 5.57 -8.51 9.65
CA HIS A 114 4.88 -9.70 10.08
C HIS A 114 5.01 -10.76 8.99
N MET A 115 5.36 -11.98 9.38
CA MET A 115 5.50 -13.13 8.50
C MET A 115 4.58 -14.23 8.94
N PHE A 116 3.81 -14.79 8.03
CA PHE A 116 2.91 -15.92 8.32
C PHE A 116 2.67 -16.77 7.07
N GLU A 117 2.43 -18.03 7.32
CA GLU A 117 2.04 -18.95 6.25
C GLU A 117 0.59 -18.71 5.87
N LYS A 118 0.35 -18.50 4.58
CA LYS A 118 -0.99 -18.30 4.04
C LYS A 118 -1.57 -19.58 3.48
N GLU A 119 -0.79 -20.26 2.67
CA GLU A 119 -1.05 -21.56 2.08
C GLU A 119 0.23 -22.40 2.21
N THR A 120 0.11 -23.71 2.15
CA THR A 120 1.27 -24.60 2.26
C THR A 120 2.37 -24.21 1.27
N GLY A 121 3.52 -23.80 1.77
CA GLY A 121 4.66 -23.36 0.97
C GLY A 121 4.58 -21.91 0.43
N GLU A 122 3.52 -21.16 0.72
CA GLU A 122 3.43 -19.73 0.42
C GLU A 122 3.41 -18.92 1.71
N TRP A 123 4.43 -18.10 1.90
CA TRP A 123 4.61 -17.23 3.05
C TRP A 123 4.38 -15.78 2.66
N GLN A 124 3.62 -15.08 3.46
CA GLN A 124 3.37 -13.67 3.29
C GLN A 124 4.18 -12.86 4.30
N VAL A 125 4.80 -11.80 3.81
CA VAL A 125 5.50 -10.79 4.61
C VAL A 125 4.79 -9.46 4.41
N GLU A 126 4.26 -8.91 5.50
CA GLU A 126 3.66 -7.59 5.56
C GLU A 126 4.61 -6.65 6.27
N VAL A 127 4.82 -5.45 5.73
CA VAL A 127 5.72 -4.44 6.27
C VAL A 127 4.94 -3.18 6.56
N ASP A 128 4.83 -2.83 7.84
CA ASP A 128 4.23 -1.59 8.32
C ASP A 128 5.35 -0.57 8.57
N GLY A 129 5.49 0.36 7.67
CA GLY A 129 6.57 1.33 7.66
C GLY A 129 6.11 2.76 7.43
N THR A 130 6.99 3.69 7.69
CA THR A 130 6.77 5.13 7.48
C THR A 130 7.47 5.66 6.24
N ARG A 131 8.38 4.87 5.66
CA ARG A 131 9.21 5.25 4.51
C ARG A 131 9.02 4.29 3.35
N THR A 132 9.05 4.82 2.15
CA THR A 132 8.97 4.05 0.89
C THR A 132 10.03 2.94 0.79
N ASN A 133 11.18 3.10 1.45
CA ASN A 133 12.25 2.11 1.40
C ASN A 133 12.11 0.98 2.43
N ASP A 134 11.22 1.10 3.41
CA ASP A 134 11.10 0.11 4.48
C ASP A 134 10.77 -1.29 3.94
N GLY A 135 9.80 -1.39 3.03
CA GLY A 135 9.47 -2.65 2.38
C GLY A 135 10.63 -3.28 1.61
N LYS A 136 11.44 -2.44 0.95
CA LYS A 136 12.64 -2.90 0.21
C LYS A 136 13.73 -3.39 1.13
N GLU A 137 13.94 -2.74 2.28
CA GLU A 137 14.95 -3.16 3.23
C GLU A 137 14.58 -4.48 3.87
N VAL A 138 13.30 -4.68 4.22
CA VAL A 138 12.81 -5.97 4.68
C VAL A 138 12.96 -7.04 3.59
N GLN A 139 12.57 -6.74 2.34
CA GLN A 139 12.77 -7.65 1.21
C GLN A 139 14.25 -8.02 1.00
N ARG A 140 15.15 -7.05 1.14
CA ARG A 140 16.59 -7.27 1.03
C ARG A 140 17.12 -8.16 2.15
N LEU A 141 16.67 -7.94 3.38
CA LEU A 141 16.96 -8.81 4.53
C LEU A 141 16.59 -10.25 4.21
N PHE A 142 15.36 -10.46 3.72
CA PHE A 142 14.89 -11.80 3.33
C PHE A 142 15.71 -12.41 2.19
N SER A 143 16.06 -11.61 1.18
CA SER A 143 16.87 -12.08 0.04
C SER A 143 18.27 -12.54 0.44
N GLN A 144 18.78 -12.12 1.59
CA GLN A 144 20.07 -12.56 2.13
C GLN A 144 19.95 -13.86 2.92
N ILE A 145 18.85 -14.03 3.65
CA ILE A 145 18.63 -15.17 4.53
C ILE A 145 18.10 -16.38 3.75
N LEU A 146 17.29 -16.12 2.73
CA LEU A 146 16.66 -17.14 1.90
C LEU A 146 17.65 -17.76 0.90
N ASN A 147 17.51 -19.06 0.67
CA ASN A 147 18.26 -19.72 -0.39
C ASN A 147 17.67 -19.37 -1.74
N LYS A 148 18.43 -18.66 -2.57
CA LYS A 148 18.01 -18.18 -3.90
C LYS A 148 17.64 -19.32 -4.88
N ASP A 149 18.23 -20.51 -4.69
CA ASP A 149 18.00 -21.63 -5.59
C ASP A 149 16.64 -22.33 -5.35
N SER A 150 16.08 -22.17 -4.16
CA SER A 150 14.85 -22.86 -3.76
C SER A 150 13.69 -21.94 -3.40
N THR A 151 13.92 -20.62 -3.33
CA THR A 151 12.90 -19.66 -2.92
C THR A 151 12.76 -18.51 -3.91
N THR A 152 11.52 -18.09 -4.15
CA THR A 152 11.19 -16.95 -5.01
C THR A 152 10.41 -15.92 -4.22
N ILE A 153 10.84 -14.66 -4.34
CA ILE A 153 10.16 -13.50 -3.73
C ILE A 153 9.28 -12.84 -4.79
N HIS A 154 7.99 -12.72 -4.51
CA HIS A 154 7.02 -12.08 -5.39
C HIS A 154 6.54 -10.77 -4.77
N VAL A 155 6.77 -9.67 -5.46
CA VAL A 155 6.33 -8.32 -5.08
C VAL A 155 5.24 -7.82 -6.04
N LEU A 156 4.36 -6.95 -5.55
CA LEU A 156 3.45 -6.22 -6.41
C LEU A 156 4.24 -5.05 -7.03
N ASN A 157 4.72 -5.25 -8.24
CA ASN A 157 5.54 -4.28 -8.94
C ASN A 157 4.76 -3.69 -10.12
N PHE A 158 4.72 -2.36 -10.20
CA PHE A 158 4.11 -1.64 -11.31
C PHE A 158 4.67 -2.07 -12.67
N ASP A 159 5.98 -2.34 -12.71
CA ASP A 159 6.69 -2.64 -13.95
C ASP A 159 6.29 -3.98 -14.59
N ASN A 160 5.60 -4.84 -13.86
CA ASN A 160 5.08 -6.12 -14.38
C ASN A 160 3.67 -5.98 -14.99
N LEU A 161 3.00 -4.84 -14.80
CA LEU A 161 1.69 -4.58 -15.38
C LEU A 161 1.84 -3.80 -16.69
N ARG A 162 1.09 -4.19 -17.72
CA ARG A 162 0.92 -3.38 -18.93
C ARG A 162 0.02 -2.18 -18.62
N ASP A 163 0.07 -1.14 -19.44
CA ASP A 163 -0.69 0.09 -19.20
C ASP A 163 -2.19 -0.17 -18.98
N LYS A 164 -2.84 -0.94 -19.85
CA LYS A 164 -4.24 -1.34 -19.67
C LYS A 164 -4.50 -2.19 -18.42
N GLN A 165 -3.55 -3.05 -18.06
CA GLN A 165 -3.64 -3.86 -16.86
C GLN A 165 -3.53 -3.03 -15.58
N THR A 166 -2.80 -1.90 -15.62
CA THR A 166 -2.72 -0.97 -14.50
C THR A 166 -4.07 -0.30 -14.24
N ILE A 167 -4.75 0.15 -15.28
CA ILE A 167 -6.11 0.71 -15.16
C ILE A 167 -7.06 -0.34 -14.60
N LEU A 168 -7.07 -1.54 -15.21
CA LEU A 168 -7.88 -2.67 -14.76
C LEU A 168 -7.60 -3.04 -13.29
N PHE A 169 -6.35 -2.99 -12.86
CA PHE A 169 -5.96 -3.26 -11.47
C PHE A 169 -6.67 -2.29 -10.51
N PHE A 170 -6.61 -0.99 -10.75
CA PHE A 170 -7.25 -0.02 -9.89
C PHE A 170 -8.79 -0.11 -9.94
N ASP A 171 -9.38 -0.38 -11.11
CA ASP A 171 -10.82 -0.58 -11.25
C ASP A 171 -11.32 -1.81 -10.45
N GLU A 172 -10.54 -2.88 -10.45
CA GLU A 172 -10.87 -4.07 -9.66
C GLU A 172 -10.61 -3.86 -8.15
N VAL A 173 -9.61 -3.08 -7.79
CA VAL A 173 -9.35 -2.69 -6.38
C VAL A 173 -10.50 -1.83 -5.83
N ILE A 174 -11.08 -0.94 -6.63
CA ILE A 174 -12.31 -0.21 -6.25
C ILE A 174 -13.44 -1.17 -5.87
N LYS A 175 -13.64 -2.23 -6.66
CA LYS A 175 -14.76 -3.18 -6.49
C LYS A 175 -14.53 -4.18 -5.36
N ARG A 176 -13.28 -4.62 -5.17
CA ARG A 176 -12.94 -5.79 -4.34
C ARG A 176 -11.83 -5.54 -3.31
N GLY A 177 -11.40 -4.28 -3.14
CA GLY A 177 -10.30 -3.93 -2.24
C GLY A 177 -10.60 -4.17 -0.77
N LEU A 178 -11.86 -4.01 -0.35
CA LEU A 178 -12.33 -4.29 1.01
C LEU A 178 -13.53 -5.24 1.00
N SER A 179 -13.83 -5.81 2.17
CA SER A 179 -15.02 -6.62 2.41
C SER A 179 -16.32 -5.82 2.31
N GLU A 180 -17.45 -6.51 2.30
CA GLU A 180 -18.82 -5.94 2.22
C GLU A 180 -19.17 -5.02 3.40
N GLU A 181 -18.39 -5.06 4.48
CA GLU A 181 -18.53 -4.10 5.58
C GLU A 181 -18.17 -2.66 5.16
N TRP A 182 -17.40 -2.50 4.08
CA TRP A 182 -16.96 -1.23 3.56
C TRP A 182 -17.48 -0.99 2.16
N ARG A 183 -18.45 -0.09 2.03
CA ARG A 183 -18.99 0.30 0.73
C ARG A 183 -18.12 1.39 0.11
N PHE A 184 -17.68 1.17 -1.12
CA PHE A 184 -17.04 2.20 -1.92
C PHE A 184 -18.00 3.38 -2.13
N CYS A 185 -17.50 4.61 -1.96
CA CYS A 185 -18.25 5.85 -2.14
C CYS A 185 -17.72 6.66 -3.32
N ASP A 186 -16.41 6.91 -3.36
CA ASP A 186 -15.85 7.83 -4.35
C ASP A 186 -14.33 7.65 -4.52
N VAL A 187 -13.81 8.20 -5.61
CA VAL A 187 -12.39 8.42 -5.86
C VAL A 187 -12.08 9.89 -5.60
N VAL A 188 -11.40 10.19 -4.51
CA VAL A 188 -11.16 11.56 -4.04
C VAL A 188 -9.82 12.14 -4.49
N ALA A 189 -8.88 11.30 -4.92
CA ALA A 189 -7.64 11.75 -5.55
C ALA A 189 -7.11 10.71 -6.53
N LEU A 190 -6.58 11.17 -7.65
CA LEU A 190 -5.94 10.38 -8.70
C LEU A 190 -4.56 10.91 -9.01
N THR A 191 -3.60 10.02 -9.21
CA THR A 191 -2.29 10.35 -9.74
C THR A 191 -2.09 9.59 -11.04
N PHE A 192 -1.93 10.33 -12.12
CA PHE A 192 -1.60 9.80 -13.43
C PHE A 192 -0.11 9.86 -13.70
N ARG A 193 0.35 8.92 -14.50
CA ARG A 193 1.66 8.95 -15.15
C ARG A 193 1.47 8.64 -16.62
N ARG A 194 2.35 9.16 -17.46
CA ARG A 194 2.42 8.74 -18.85
C ARG A 194 2.79 7.25 -18.90
N GLY A 195 2.03 6.48 -19.68
CA GLY A 195 2.30 5.08 -19.94
C GLY A 195 3.65 4.89 -20.62
N ARG A 196 4.08 3.66 -20.75
CA ARG A 196 5.27 3.32 -21.53
C ARG A 196 4.86 3.35 -23.00
N ASP A 197 5.45 4.22 -23.77
CA ASP A 197 5.32 4.16 -25.22
C ASP A 197 5.90 2.80 -25.68
N GLU A 198 5.04 1.90 -26.15
CA GLU A 198 5.45 0.62 -26.75
C GLU A 198 6.18 0.83 -28.11
N THR A 199 6.32 2.09 -28.52
CA THR A 199 6.92 2.48 -29.80
C THR A 199 7.98 3.57 -29.61
N THR A 200 9.19 3.20 -29.20
CA THR A 200 10.37 4.01 -29.49
C THR A 200 11.60 3.13 -29.67
N GLU A 201 11.56 2.33 -30.73
CA GLU A 201 12.74 1.96 -31.49
C GLU A 201 12.44 2.23 -32.97
N GLU A 202 12.30 3.50 -33.34
CA GLU A 202 12.61 4.02 -34.67
C GLU A 202 12.36 5.52 -34.66
N GLU A 203 13.44 6.27 -34.63
CA GLU A 203 13.46 7.69 -34.95
C GLU A 203 12.98 7.87 -36.39
N ASN A 204 11.72 8.20 -36.57
CA ASN A 204 11.24 8.85 -37.79
C ASN A 204 10.50 10.12 -37.38
N ASP A 205 11.18 11.23 -37.66
CA ASP A 205 10.84 12.63 -37.43
C ASP A 205 9.62 13.09 -38.26
N GLU A 206 8.52 12.33 -38.37
CA GLU A 206 7.34 12.84 -39.07
C GLU A 206 6.05 12.47 -38.32
N GLN A 207 5.41 13.52 -37.79
CA GLN A 207 4.06 13.56 -37.24
C GLN A 207 3.87 12.97 -35.83
N ILE A 208 4.41 13.65 -34.83
CA ILE A 208 3.90 13.51 -33.45
C ILE A 208 2.47 14.08 -33.45
N PRO A 209 1.44 13.28 -33.14
CA PRO A 209 0.10 13.82 -32.90
C PRO A 209 0.23 14.89 -31.80
N GLN A 210 -0.24 16.10 -32.04
CA GLN A 210 -0.28 17.16 -31.03
C GLN A 210 -1.28 16.76 -29.94
N SER A 211 -0.89 15.84 -29.06
CA SER A 211 -1.62 15.54 -27.84
C SER A 211 -1.58 16.79 -26.97
N THR A 212 -2.72 17.22 -26.50
CA THR A 212 -2.86 18.38 -25.59
C THR A 212 -2.08 18.18 -24.28
N LEU A 213 -1.65 16.96 -23.98
CA LEU A 213 -0.91 16.57 -22.78
C LEU A 213 0.58 16.32 -23.06
N THR A 214 1.07 16.69 -24.24
CA THR A 214 2.49 16.61 -24.61
C THR A 214 3.34 17.39 -23.61
N GLY A 215 4.22 16.70 -22.86
CA GLY A 215 5.04 17.30 -21.80
C GLY A 215 4.55 17.05 -20.37
N ILE A 216 3.33 16.60 -20.15
CA ILE A 216 2.87 16.20 -18.82
C ILE A 216 3.38 14.77 -18.54
N ARG A 217 4.30 14.63 -17.58
CA ARG A 217 4.81 13.33 -17.13
C ARG A 217 3.97 12.73 -15.99
N GLN A 218 3.38 13.59 -15.18
CA GLN A 218 2.57 13.23 -14.03
C GLN A 218 1.54 14.32 -13.76
N ALA A 219 0.31 13.95 -13.43
CA ALA A 219 -0.73 14.84 -12.97
C ALA A 219 -1.38 14.29 -11.70
N ILE A 220 -1.76 15.18 -10.80
CA ILE A 220 -2.50 14.86 -9.58
C ILE A 220 -3.81 15.63 -9.65
N LEU A 221 -4.93 14.91 -9.54
CA LEU A 221 -6.26 15.47 -9.48
C LEU A 221 -6.86 15.18 -8.12
N GLU A 222 -7.50 16.16 -7.52
CA GLU A 222 -8.20 16.03 -6.24
C GLU A 222 -9.62 16.60 -6.39
N GLY A 223 -10.61 15.90 -5.84
CA GLY A 223 -12.01 16.31 -5.94
C GLY A 223 -12.97 15.14 -5.67
N GLY A 224 -14.23 15.33 -6.03
CA GLY A 224 -15.24 14.27 -6.01
C GLY A 224 -15.53 13.74 -7.41
N HIS A 225 -16.00 12.49 -7.48
CA HIS A 225 -16.43 11.83 -8.72
C HIS A 225 -15.37 11.78 -9.84
N LEU A 226 -14.08 11.77 -9.46
CA LEU A 226 -12.98 11.87 -10.42
C LEU A 226 -12.97 10.72 -11.44
N ARG A 227 -13.42 9.53 -11.07
CA ARG A 227 -13.40 8.37 -11.98
C ARG A 227 -14.32 8.54 -13.17
N ASP A 228 -15.40 9.31 -13.01
CA ASP A 228 -16.38 9.57 -14.06
C ASP A 228 -16.12 10.87 -14.83
N ASP A 229 -15.12 11.65 -14.41
CA ASP A 229 -14.77 12.93 -14.99
C ASP A 229 -14.28 12.79 -16.44
N ALA A 230 -14.75 13.66 -17.31
CA ALA A 230 -14.37 13.65 -18.72
C ALA A 230 -12.87 13.90 -18.95
N PHE A 231 -12.23 14.67 -18.07
CA PHE A 231 -10.81 14.94 -18.13
C PHE A 231 -9.98 13.68 -17.79
N VAL A 232 -10.44 12.90 -16.81
CA VAL A 232 -9.81 11.60 -16.45
C VAL A 232 -9.88 10.64 -17.64
N LYS A 233 -11.05 10.51 -18.28
CA LYS A 233 -11.22 9.67 -19.48
C LYS A 233 -10.30 10.09 -20.62
N LYS A 234 -10.12 11.40 -20.81
CA LYS A 234 -9.19 11.93 -21.80
C LYS A 234 -7.73 11.55 -21.50
N PHE A 235 -7.30 11.59 -20.21
CA PHE A 235 -5.96 11.13 -19.83
C PHE A 235 -5.74 9.65 -20.17
N GLU A 236 -6.75 8.80 -19.92
CA GLU A 236 -6.68 7.37 -20.28
C GLU A 236 -6.59 7.15 -21.80
N GLU A 237 -7.41 7.89 -22.58
CA GLU A 237 -7.38 7.84 -24.04
C GLU A 237 -6.04 8.28 -24.63
N GLU A 238 -5.35 9.23 -23.98
CA GLU A 238 -4.03 9.69 -24.36
C GLU A 238 -2.87 8.82 -23.80
N GLY A 239 -3.19 7.61 -23.28
CA GLY A 239 -2.20 6.64 -22.85
C GLY A 239 -1.62 6.89 -21.45
N CYS A 240 -2.27 7.73 -20.63
CA CYS A 240 -1.89 7.88 -19.23
C CYS A 240 -2.46 6.74 -18.38
N VAL A 241 -1.72 6.32 -17.36
CA VAL A 241 -2.08 5.25 -16.44
C VAL A 241 -2.13 5.73 -15.00
N PHE A 242 -2.90 5.05 -14.17
CA PHE A 242 -2.96 5.36 -12.74
C PHE A 242 -1.69 4.88 -12.04
N ALA A 243 -1.06 5.77 -11.27
CA ALA A 243 0.06 5.42 -10.40
C ALA A 243 -0.35 5.39 -8.93
N ALA A 244 -1.36 6.17 -8.56
CA ALA A 244 -1.96 6.17 -7.24
C ALA A 244 -3.42 6.59 -7.29
N MET A 245 -4.20 6.09 -6.34
CA MET A 245 -5.61 6.40 -6.18
C MET A 245 -5.96 6.50 -4.70
N THR A 246 -6.71 7.54 -4.32
CA THR A 246 -7.27 7.66 -2.98
C THR A 246 -8.76 7.40 -3.06
N LEU A 247 -9.21 6.37 -2.35
CA LEU A 247 -10.55 5.82 -2.38
C LEU A 247 -11.26 6.12 -1.08
N ALA A 248 -12.49 6.61 -1.15
CA ALA A 248 -13.36 6.78 0.00
C ALA A 248 -14.25 5.55 0.17
N PHE A 249 -14.24 4.99 1.37
CA PHE A 249 -15.11 3.88 1.78
C PHE A 249 -15.88 4.26 3.04
N GLN A 250 -17.16 3.93 3.06
CA GLN A 250 -18.03 4.11 4.22
C GLN A 250 -18.32 2.76 4.86
N ASN A 251 -18.17 2.68 6.17
CA ASN A 251 -18.58 1.49 6.91
C ASN A 251 -20.11 1.34 6.87
N THR A 252 -20.62 0.12 6.62
CA THR A 252 -22.04 -0.14 6.48
C THR A 252 -22.77 -0.26 7.83
N ILE A 253 -22.02 -0.46 8.93
CA ILE A 253 -22.53 -0.70 10.28
C ILE A 253 -22.33 0.56 11.14
N THR A 254 -21.19 1.22 11.02
CA THR A 254 -20.82 2.40 11.80
C THR A 254 -20.79 3.66 10.93
N PRO A 255 -20.95 4.87 11.50
CA PRO A 255 -20.92 6.12 10.73
C PRO A 255 -19.48 6.56 10.38
N GLU A 256 -18.61 5.60 10.09
CA GLU A 256 -17.19 5.85 9.80
C GLU A 256 -16.95 5.88 8.30
N THR A 257 -16.12 6.82 7.85
CA THR A 257 -15.62 6.91 6.48
C THR A 257 -14.10 6.94 6.50
N ILE A 258 -13.47 6.13 5.67
CA ILE A 258 -12.02 6.06 5.55
C ILE A 258 -11.59 6.43 4.14
N HIS A 259 -10.47 7.14 4.05
CA HIS A 259 -9.80 7.40 2.78
C HIS A 259 -8.53 6.55 2.70
N ILE A 260 -8.53 5.57 1.80
CA ILE A 260 -7.39 4.68 1.55
C ILE A 260 -6.67 5.15 0.31
N ARG A 261 -5.36 5.39 0.44
CA ARG A 261 -4.47 5.63 -0.69
C ARG A 261 -3.76 4.33 -1.05
N ALA A 262 -3.98 3.92 -2.29
CA ALA A 262 -3.29 2.82 -2.95
C ALA A 262 -2.33 3.40 -3.97
N GLU A 263 -1.04 3.09 -3.89
CA GLU A 263 -0.04 3.66 -4.79
C GLU A 263 1.10 2.71 -5.11
N PHE A 264 1.64 2.84 -6.32
CA PHE A 264 2.92 2.24 -6.70
C PHE A 264 4.03 3.27 -6.55
N LYS A 265 4.95 3.05 -5.61
CA LYS A 265 5.93 4.04 -5.18
C LYS A 265 7.35 3.51 -5.11
N GLY A 266 8.29 4.40 -5.28
CA GLY A 266 9.72 4.09 -5.18
C GLY A 266 10.35 3.64 -6.50
N SER A 267 11.57 3.05 -6.42
CA SER A 267 12.29 2.44 -7.53
C SER A 267 12.96 1.14 -7.05
N PRO A 268 12.48 -0.06 -7.50
CA PRO A 268 11.29 -0.31 -8.31
C PRO A 268 10.01 0.21 -7.64
N LYS A 269 8.95 0.39 -8.43
CA LYS A 269 7.66 0.88 -7.95
C LYS A 269 6.89 -0.27 -7.31
N ILE A 270 6.87 -0.31 -5.98
CA ILE A 270 6.18 -1.34 -5.18
C ILE A 270 4.84 -0.79 -4.70
N PHE A 271 3.84 -1.65 -4.63
CA PHE A 271 2.51 -1.31 -4.16
C PHE A 271 2.48 -1.07 -2.65
N GLU A 272 1.96 0.08 -2.26
CA GLU A 272 1.78 0.50 -0.87
C GLU A 272 0.34 0.94 -0.61
N VAL A 273 -0.13 0.71 0.61
CA VAL A 273 -1.47 1.08 1.07
C VAL A 273 -1.34 1.91 2.34
N SER A 274 -2.00 3.06 2.38
CA SER A 274 -2.07 3.91 3.57
C SER A 274 -3.48 4.42 3.80
N ILE A 275 -3.88 4.60 5.07
CA ILE A 275 -5.10 5.33 5.43
C ILE A 275 -4.71 6.80 5.61
N VAL A 276 -5.23 7.64 4.70
CA VAL A 276 -4.89 9.07 4.67
C VAL A 276 -5.70 9.85 5.69
N ASN A 277 -7.01 9.59 5.72
CA ASN A 277 -7.94 10.24 6.62
C ASN A 277 -9.00 9.24 7.07
N THR A 278 -9.53 9.51 8.25
CA THR A 278 -10.70 8.81 8.80
C THR A 278 -11.65 9.83 9.36
N TYR A 279 -12.93 9.66 9.07
CA TYR A 279 -13.98 10.56 9.48
C TYR A 279 -15.08 9.78 10.17
N LYS A 280 -15.75 10.44 11.08
CA LYS A 280 -16.99 9.95 11.68
C LYS A 280 -18.06 11.01 11.50
N SER A 281 -19.24 10.59 11.09
CA SER A 281 -20.40 11.48 11.03
C SER A 281 -20.94 11.71 12.44
N GLU A 282 -20.98 12.97 12.89
CA GLU A 282 -21.48 13.36 14.19
C GLU A 282 -22.69 14.29 14.06
N GLY A 283 -23.66 14.10 14.95
CA GLY A 283 -24.86 14.93 15.02
C GLY A 283 -25.92 14.61 13.96
N ILE A 284 -27.04 15.33 14.05
CA ILE A 284 -28.20 15.18 13.14
C ILE A 284 -27.84 15.75 11.75
N ASP A 285 -26.93 16.72 11.69
CA ASP A 285 -26.52 17.39 10.46
C ASP A 285 -25.47 16.61 9.67
N GLY A 286 -25.03 15.43 10.15
CA GLY A 286 -24.09 14.57 9.46
C GLY A 286 -22.70 15.19 9.25
N LYS A 287 -22.27 16.12 10.12
CA LYS A 287 -20.96 16.76 10.01
C LYS A 287 -19.84 15.71 10.16
N LEU A 288 -18.93 15.70 9.18
CA LEU A 288 -17.77 14.81 9.23
C LEU A 288 -16.70 15.40 10.15
N VAL A 289 -16.30 14.64 11.14
CA VAL A 289 -15.22 14.98 12.08
C VAL A 289 -14.09 13.97 11.91
N ILE A 290 -12.86 14.47 11.90
CA ILE A 290 -11.67 13.61 11.83
C ILE A 290 -11.60 12.77 13.11
N CYS A 291 -11.61 11.45 12.97
CA CYS A 291 -11.57 10.52 14.08
C CYS A 291 -10.54 9.41 13.78
N PRO A 292 -9.33 9.48 14.36
CA PRO A 292 -8.30 8.47 14.11
C PRO A 292 -8.78 7.06 14.51
N LEU A 293 -8.53 6.08 13.66
CA LEU A 293 -8.80 4.68 14.00
C LEU A 293 -7.81 4.16 15.04
N PRO A 294 -8.25 3.22 15.90
CA PRO A 294 -7.33 2.45 16.73
C PRO A 294 -6.23 1.79 15.87
N VAL A 295 -5.00 1.77 16.37
CA VAL A 295 -3.82 1.25 15.62
C VAL A 295 -4.07 -0.16 15.05
N LYS A 296 -4.66 -1.05 15.87
CA LYS A 296 -4.97 -2.42 15.45
C LYS A 296 -5.98 -2.47 14.30
N GLN A 297 -7.04 -1.67 14.35
CA GLN A 297 -8.05 -1.60 13.30
C GLN A 297 -7.47 -1.00 12.02
N ASN A 298 -6.68 0.06 12.15
CA ASN A 298 -5.97 0.69 11.03
C ASN A 298 -5.08 -0.33 10.30
N LEU A 299 -4.27 -1.10 11.03
CA LEU A 299 -3.42 -2.15 10.46
C LEU A 299 -4.26 -3.25 9.80
N GLN A 300 -5.35 -3.69 10.43
CA GLN A 300 -6.22 -4.73 9.91
C GLN A 300 -6.84 -4.33 8.56
N ILE A 301 -7.35 -3.10 8.45
CA ILE A 301 -7.96 -2.60 7.20
C ILE A 301 -6.90 -2.51 6.09
N ARG A 302 -5.71 -1.99 6.39
CA ARG A 302 -4.61 -1.91 5.41
C ARG A 302 -4.15 -3.29 4.96
N SER A 303 -4.05 -4.25 5.88
CA SER A 303 -3.69 -5.64 5.58
C SER A 303 -4.74 -6.31 4.71
N GLU A 304 -6.03 -6.15 5.00
CA GLU A 304 -7.12 -6.66 4.18
C GLU A 304 -7.08 -6.10 2.76
N PHE A 305 -6.98 -4.76 2.65
CA PHE A 305 -6.92 -4.08 1.36
C PHE A 305 -5.71 -4.52 0.53
N TRP A 306 -4.53 -4.58 1.14
CA TRP A 306 -3.32 -5.04 0.48
C TRP A 306 -3.43 -6.49 0.01
N ASN A 307 -4.00 -7.36 0.84
CA ASN A 307 -4.21 -8.78 0.53
C ASN A 307 -5.15 -8.99 -0.65
N ASN A 308 -6.25 -8.23 -0.69
CA ASN A 308 -7.20 -8.29 -1.81
C ASN A 308 -6.58 -7.72 -3.08
N SER A 309 -5.84 -6.61 -2.98
CA SER A 309 -5.07 -6.05 -4.11
C SER A 309 -4.06 -7.05 -4.66
N ARG A 310 -3.39 -7.83 -3.81
CA ARG A 310 -2.47 -8.88 -4.23
C ARG A 310 -3.17 -10.00 -5.01
N LYS A 311 -4.35 -10.42 -4.58
CA LYS A 311 -5.13 -11.42 -5.32
C LYS A 311 -5.50 -10.91 -6.71
N ILE A 312 -6.02 -9.67 -6.77
CA ILE A 312 -6.37 -8.99 -8.02
C ILE A 312 -5.15 -8.90 -8.95
N TYR A 313 -4.00 -8.51 -8.42
CA TYR A 313 -2.76 -8.41 -9.18
C TYR A 313 -2.34 -9.77 -9.78
N LYS A 314 -2.41 -10.86 -9.01
CA LYS A 314 -2.13 -12.22 -9.50
C LYS A 314 -3.12 -12.65 -10.60
N GLU A 315 -4.43 -12.38 -10.42
CA GLU A 315 -5.47 -12.70 -11.40
C GLU A 315 -5.28 -11.94 -12.73
N ILE A 316 -4.80 -10.69 -12.67
CA ILE A 316 -4.49 -9.90 -13.87
C ILE A 316 -3.28 -10.48 -14.60
N LEU A 317 -2.20 -10.76 -13.89
CA LEU A 317 -0.99 -11.33 -14.50
C LEU A 317 -1.23 -12.72 -15.10
N SER A 318 -2.12 -13.53 -14.52
CA SER A 318 -2.52 -14.83 -15.08
C SER A 318 -3.50 -14.71 -16.25
N GLY A 319 -4.04 -13.52 -16.51
CA GLY A 319 -5.06 -13.27 -17.56
C GLY A 319 -6.44 -13.84 -17.22
N GLU A 320 -6.70 -14.19 -15.97
CA GLU A 320 -7.99 -14.75 -15.53
C GLU A 320 -9.13 -13.74 -15.63
N ILE A 321 -8.87 -12.47 -15.32
CA ILE A 321 -9.89 -11.41 -15.38
C ILE A 321 -10.28 -11.16 -16.83
N GLU A 322 -9.31 -11.02 -17.74
CA GLU A 322 -9.57 -10.82 -19.16
C GLU A 322 -10.38 -11.97 -19.77
N LYS A 323 -10.09 -13.22 -19.37
CA LYS A 323 -10.86 -14.38 -19.79
C LYS A 323 -12.30 -14.36 -19.30
N LYS A 324 -12.53 -13.96 -18.04
CA LYS A 324 -13.87 -13.82 -17.45
C LYS A 324 -14.69 -12.75 -18.18
N GLU A 325 -14.10 -11.58 -18.44
CA GLU A 325 -14.77 -10.49 -19.17
C GLU A 325 -15.13 -10.88 -20.60
N ASN A 326 -14.22 -11.53 -21.32
CA ASN A 326 -14.48 -12.03 -22.68
C ASN A 326 -15.61 -13.06 -22.71
N LYS A 327 -15.64 -13.97 -21.75
CA LYS A 327 -16.70 -14.97 -21.62
C LYS A 327 -18.07 -14.33 -21.34
N ILE A 328 -18.11 -13.29 -20.51
CA ILE A 328 -19.35 -12.52 -20.24
C ILE A 328 -19.82 -11.81 -21.50
N LYS A 329 -18.91 -11.15 -22.24
CA LYS A 329 -19.25 -10.46 -23.50
C LYS A 329 -19.79 -11.42 -24.56
N GLU A 330 -19.19 -12.62 -24.70
CA GLU A 330 -19.67 -13.67 -25.61
C GLU A 330 -21.06 -14.17 -25.20
N THR A 331 -21.29 -14.39 -23.90
CA THR A 331 -22.59 -14.85 -23.38
C THR A 331 -23.68 -13.80 -23.62
N VAL A 332 -23.41 -12.52 -23.32
CA VAL A 332 -24.34 -11.41 -23.57
C VAL A 332 -24.63 -11.26 -25.06
N SER A 333 -23.60 -11.32 -25.91
CA SER A 333 -23.75 -11.24 -27.36
C SER A 333 -24.57 -12.39 -27.93
N SER A 334 -24.43 -13.60 -27.41
CA SER A 334 -25.22 -14.77 -27.81
C SER A 334 -26.69 -14.65 -27.36
N GLN A 335 -26.94 -14.10 -26.17
CA GLN A 335 -28.30 -13.85 -25.67
C GLN A 335 -29.02 -12.75 -26.49
N ILE A 336 -28.32 -11.67 -26.86
CA ILE A 336 -28.89 -10.61 -27.71
C ILE A 336 -29.24 -11.15 -29.10
N ARG A 337 -28.43 -12.05 -29.69
CA ARG A 337 -28.72 -12.66 -30.98
C ARG A 337 -29.89 -13.68 -30.95
N ALA A 338 -30.24 -14.20 -29.77
CA ALA A 338 -31.33 -15.15 -29.58
C ALA A 338 -32.67 -14.50 -29.30
N LEU A 339 -32.75 -13.16 -29.19
CA LEU A 339 -34.03 -12.45 -29.05
C LEU A 339 -34.73 -12.45 -30.42
N PRO A 340 -35.99 -12.91 -30.50
CA PRO A 340 -36.77 -12.84 -31.76
C PRO A 340 -36.95 -11.38 -32.16
N VAL A 341 -36.65 -11.08 -33.41
CA VAL A 341 -36.97 -9.79 -34.00
C VAL A 341 -38.48 -9.83 -34.27
N GLU A 342 -39.27 -9.08 -33.47
CA GLU A 342 -40.69 -8.84 -33.73
C GLU A 342 -40.89 -7.88 -34.89
#